data_05cc17d0101a95cc49070fc882caef85
#
_entry.id   05cc17d0101a95cc49070fc882caef85
#
_cell.length_a   1.000
_cell.length_b   1.000
_cell.length_c   1.000
_cell.angle_alpha   90.00
_cell.angle_beta   90.00
_cell.angle_gamma   90.00
#
_symmetry.space_group_name_H-M   'P 1'
#
loop_
_entity.id
_entity.type
_entity.pdbx_description
1 polymer ?
#
loop_
_entity_poly.entity_id
_entity_poly.type
_entity_poly.pdbx_seq_one_letter_code
_entity_poly.pdbx_strand_id
1 'polypeptide(L)'
;MIIDCLSKAIFMYVIYLAITLMLFGVPKSLSATYYLFKDRVDNLKYLFPAMIVMMVMFMTPCWLELSKYSAFQFTAFLSMGGLLFVGATPTFRDSEMDSKIHDVAAYLCAILAVLWIVLVTPYWYILLIVCIVVGALAYVTKTWKTSHIFWLENAMLFSTFISMIAYFETHFKV
;
A
#
# COMPACT_ATOMS: atom_id res chain seq x y z
N MET A 1 -0.57 -11.88 -18.03
CA MET A 1 -0.58 -12.33 -16.61
C MET A 1 -0.13 -11.22 -15.66
N ILE A 2 1.12 -10.68 -15.76
CA ILE A 2 1.62 -9.64 -14.82
C ILE A 2 0.70 -8.42 -14.78
N ILE A 3 0.43 -7.78 -15.91
CA ILE A 3 -0.45 -6.60 -16.01
C ILE A 3 -1.86 -6.91 -15.49
N ASP A 4 -2.41 -8.07 -15.76
CA ASP A 4 -3.73 -8.48 -15.31
C ASP A 4 -3.79 -8.57 -13.77
N CYS A 5 -2.79 -9.20 -13.14
CA CYS A 5 -2.71 -9.25 -11.69
C CYS A 5 -2.51 -7.86 -11.07
N LEU A 6 -1.60 -7.06 -11.63
CA LEU A 6 -1.35 -5.70 -11.15
C LEU A 6 -2.60 -4.81 -11.29
N SER A 7 -3.31 -4.90 -12.40
CA SER A 7 -4.56 -4.18 -12.63
C SER A 7 -5.64 -4.56 -11.60
N LYS A 8 -5.74 -5.84 -11.25
CA LYS A 8 -6.66 -6.31 -10.21
C LYS A 8 -6.30 -5.75 -8.83
N ALA A 9 -5.01 -5.75 -8.47
CA ALA A 9 -4.55 -5.17 -7.20
C ALA A 9 -4.91 -3.68 -7.12
N ILE A 10 -4.59 -2.90 -8.16
CA ILE A 10 -4.89 -1.47 -8.23
C ILE A 10 -6.41 -1.22 -8.17
N PHE A 11 -7.19 -1.97 -8.95
CA PHE A 11 -8.65 -1.84 -8.98
C PHE A 11 -9.28 -2.07 -7.61
N MET A 12 -8.89 -3.16 -6.93
CA MET A 12 -9.36 -3.46 -5.58
C MET A 12 -8.99 -2.37 -4.58
N TYR A 13 -7.76 -1.87 -4.66
CA TYR A 13 -7.32 -0.79 -3.80
C TYR A 13 -8.07 0.52 -4.04
N VAL A 14 -8.25 0.90 -5.31
CA VAL A 14 -8.97 2.14 -5.68
C VAL A 14 -10.44 2.08 -5.26
N ILE A 15 -11.11 0.93 -5.45
CA ILE A 15 -12.49 0.74 -4.97
C ILE A 15 -12.56 0.87 -3.45
N TYR A 16 -11.65 0.20 -2.72
CA TYR A 16 -11.61 0.30 -1.26
C TYR A 16 -11.40 1.74 -0.80
N LEU A 17 -10.45 2.45 -1.43
CA LEU A 17 -10.16 3.86 -1.14
C LEU A 17 -11.37 4.74 -1.42
N ALA A 18 -12.04 4.56 -2.57
CA ALA A 18 -13.25 5.31 -2.93
C ALA A 18 -14.37 5.11 -1.91
N ILE A 19 -14.66 3.86 -1.54
CA ILE A 19 -15.67 3.53 -0.51
C ILE A 19 -15.31 4.21 0.82
N THR A 20 -14.06 4.11 1.23
CA THR A 20 -13.57 4.72 2.48
C THR A 20 -13.76 6.23 2.49
N LEU A 21 -13.31 6.90 1.42
CA LEU A 21 -13.42 8.36 1.30
C LEU A 21 -14.88 8.85 1.21
N MET A 22 -15.74 8.10 0.52
CA MET A 22 -17.16 8.43 0.42
C MET A 22 -17.90 8.28 1.74
N LEU A 23 -17.55 7.28 2.55
CA LEU A 23 -18.27 6.96 3.80
C LEU A 23 -17.74 7.75 5.00
N PHE A 24 -16.45 8.05 5.06
CA PHE A 24 -15.78 8.57 6.25
C PHE A 24 -14.94 9.83 6.00
N GLY A 25 -14.80 10.26 4.74
CA GLY A 25 -13.80 11.27 4.40
C GLY A 25 -12.37 10.72 4.52
N VAL A 26 -11.41 11.61 4.81
CA VAL A 26 -9.99 11.24 4.92
C VAL A 26 -9.71 10.67 6.32
N PRO A 27 -9.42 9.36 6.45
CA PRO A 27 -9.15 8.72 7.74
C PRO A 27 -7.75 9.09 8.26
N LYS A 28 -7.45 8.73 9.51
CA LYS A 28 -6.12 8.95 10.11
C LYS A 28 -5.03 8.08 9.46
N SER A 29 -5.37 6.85 9.09
CA SER A 29 -4.53 5.87 8.36
C SER A 29 -5.43 4.89 7.63
N LEU A 30 -4.89 4.13 6.68
CA LEU A 30 -5.63 3.04 6.03
C LEU A 30 -6.03 1.97 7.05
N SER A 31 -5.13 1.58 7.93
CA SER A 31 -5.42 0.59 8.96
C SER A 31 -6.48 1.06 9.97
N ALA A 32 -6.58 2.37 10.24
CA ALA A 32 -7.63 2.92 11.11
C ALA A 32 -9.04 2.72 10.54
N THR A 33 -9.18 2.46 9.24
CA THR A 33 -10.47 2.18 8.60
C THR A 33 -11.15 0.92 9.12
N TYR A 34 -10.37 -0.07 9.62
CA TYR A 34 -10.90 -1.24 10.32
C TYR A 34 -11.90 -0.83 11.40
N TYR A 35 -11.53 0.13 12.25
CA TYR A 35 -12.38 0.61 13.34
C TYR A 35 -13.56 1.42 12.83
N LEU A 36 -13.36 2.26 11.81
CA LEU A 36 -14.44 3.05 11.21
C LEU A 36 -15.53 2.16 10.60
N PHE A 37 -15.12 1.09 9.92
CA PHE A 37 -16.07 0.10 9.38
C PHE A 37 -16.74 -0.70 10.49
N LYS A 38 -15.99 -1.13 11.52
CA LYS A 38 -16.51 -1.84 12.69
C LYS A 38 -17.61 -1.04 13.41
N ASP A 39 -17.36 0.25 13.63
CA ASP A 39 -18.29 1.14 14.33
C ASP A 39 -19.59 1.37 13.52
N ARG A 40 -19.53 1.28 12.20
CA ARG A 40 -20.69 1.45 11.34
C ARG A 40 -21.53 0.19 11.20
N VAL A 41 -20.90 -0.93 10.89
CA VAL A 41 -21.50 -2.28 10.79
C VAL A 41 -20.40 -3.29 11.10
N ASP A 42 -20.57 -4.07 12.16
CA ASP A 42 -19.50 -4.95 12.66
C ASP A 42 -18.93 -5.90 11.59
N ASN A 43 -19.74 -6.42 10.69
CA ASN A 43 -19.27 -7.29 9.61
C ASN A 43 -18.39 -6.58 8.58
N LEU A 44 -18.46 -5.25 8.45
CA LEU A 44 -17.64 -4.50 7.50
C LEU A 44 -16.18 -4.32 7.97
N LYS A 45 -15.86 -4.59 9.23
CA LYS A 45 -14.48 -4.57 9.74
C LYS A 45 -13.53 -5.44 8.94
N TYR A 46 -14.02 -6.53 8.34
CA TYR A 46 -13.20 -7.44 7.53
C TYR A 46 -12.81 -6.89 6.16
N LEU A 47 -13.37 -5.75 5.72
CA LEU A 47 -13.01 -5.14 4.42
C LEU A 47 -11.54 -4.73 4.38
N PHE A 48 -10.99 -4.18 5.47
CA PHE A 48 -9.58 -3.80 5.51
C PHE A 48 -8.64 -5.01 5.37
N PRO A 49 -8.69 -6.04 6.24
CA PRO A 49 -7.83 -7.21 6.09
C PRO A 49 -8.08 -7.95 4.77
N ALA A 50 -9.31 -8.05 4.30
CA ALA A 50 -9.61 -8.67 3.01
C ALA A 50 -8.94 -7.91 1.84
N MET A 51 -9.01 -6.58 1.83
CA MET A 51 -8.32 -5.74 0.84
C MET A 51 -6.81 -6.00 0.86
N ILE A 52 -6.18 -6.02 2.04
CA ILE A 52 -4.74 -6.30 2.17
C ILE A 52 -4.39 -7.69 1.63
N VAL A 53 -5.13 -8.73 2.03
CA VAL A 53 -4.88 -10.11 1.55
C VAL A 53 -5.01 -10.19 0.02
N MET A 54 -6.04 -9.59 -0.55
CA MET A 54 -6.23 -9.55 -2.01
C MET A 54 -5.09 -8.79 -2.71
N MET A 55 -4.66 -7.66 -2.15
CA MET A 55 -3.49 -6.95 -2.67
C MET A 55 -2.24 -7.82 -2.65
N VAL A 56 -1.93 -8.47 -1.54
CA VAL A 56 -0.77 -9.37 -1.42
C VAL A 56 -0.86 -10.51 -2.43
N MET A 57 -2.02 -11.14 -2.58
CA MET A 57 -2.22 -12.24 -3.54
C MET A 57 -1.96 -11.82 -4.99
N PHE A 58 -2.40 -10.62 -5.39
CA PHE A 58 -2.23 -10.16 -6.76
C PHE A 58 -0.88 -9.47 -7.00
N MET A 59 -0.36 -8.70 -6.04
CA MET A 59 0.91 -8.00 -6.21
C MET A 59 2.12 -8.93 -6.13
N THR A 60 2.11 -9.92 -5.23
CA THR A 60 3.29 -10.77 -4.98
C THR A 60 3.81 -11.43 -6.26
N PRO A 61 3.00 -12.17 -7.05
CA PRO A 61 3.50 -12.82 -8.26
C PRO A 61 4.02 -11.81 -9.28
N CYS A 62 3.35 -10.66 -9.44
CA CYS A 62 3.78 -9.61 -10.35
C CYS A 62 5.11 -9.01 -9.93
N TRP A 63 5.21 -8.65 -8.66
CA TRP A 63 6.37 -7.96 -8.12
C TRP A 63 7.62 -8.85 -8.13
N LEU A 64 7.46 -10.14 -7.78
CA LEU A 64 8.54 -11.11 -7.84
C LEU A 64 8.99 -11.37 -9.29
N GLU A 65 8.06 -11.45 -10.24
CA GLU A 65 8.42 -11.65 -11.67
C GLU A 65 9.16 -10.42 -12.22
N LEU A 66 8.72 -9.20 -11.89
CA LEU A 66 9.42 -7.98 -12.28
C LEU A 66 10.83 -7.89 -11.69
N SER A 67 11.08 -8.54 -10.56
CA SER A 67 12.34 -8.50 -9.82
C SER A 67 13.23 -9.72 -10.04
N LYS A 68 12.82 -10.70 -10.84
CA LYS A 68 13.45 -12.05 -10.91
C LYS A 68 14.94 -12.06 -11.29
N TYR A 69 15.41 -11.03 -11.98
CA TYR A 69 16.81 -10.90 -12.36
C TYR A 69 17.60 -9.96 -11.47
N SER A 70 16.98 -9.39 -10.44
CA SER A 70 17.62 -8.48 -9.50
C SER A 70 18.09 -9.21 -8.25
N ALA A 71 19.29 -8.89 -7.78
CA ALA A 71 19.79 -9.35 -6.47
C ALA A 71 18.93 -8.81 -5.32
N PHE A 72 18.10 -7.79 -5.56
CA PHE A 72 17.23 -7.15 -4.58
C PHE A 72 15.77 -7.65 -4.63
N GLN A 73 15.50 -8.78 -5.29
CA GLN A 73 14.16 -9.38 -5.33
C GLN A 73 13.58 -9.62 -3.93
N PHE A 74 14.44 -9.90 -2.95
CA PHE A 74 14.02 -10.13 -1.56
C PHE A 74 13.29 -8.93 -0.95
N THR A 75 13.56 -7.70 -1.40
CA THR A 75 12.86 -6.49 -0.91
C THR A 75 11.39 -6.52 -1.28
N ALA A 76 11.03 -6.97 -2.47
CA ALA A 76 9.65 -7.17 -2.89
C ALA A 76 8.96 -8.24 -2.03
N PHE A 77 9.61 -9.38 -1.83
CA PHE A 77 9.07 -10.49 -1.04
C PHE A 77 8.81 -10.08 0.43
N LEU A 78 9.82 -9.48 1.07
CA LEU A 78 9.70 -9.06 2.46
C LEU A 78 8.72 -7.89 2.64
N SER A 79 8.61 -6.98 1.65
CA SER A 79 7.60 -5.91 1.67
C SER A 79 6.18 -6.50 1.66
N MET A 80 5.92 -7.52 0.83
CA MET A 80 4.62 -8.20 0.82
C MET A 80 4.36 -8.97 2.11
N GLY A 81 5.39 -9.59 2.71
CA GLY A 81 5.30 -10.18 4.04
C GLY A 81 4.90 -9.15 5.10
N GLY A 82 5.55 -7.99 5.13
CA GLY A 82 5.18 -6.88 6.01
C GLY A 82 3.73 -6.44 5.80
N LEU A 83 3.30 -6.26 4.57
CA LEU A 83 1.91 -5.89 4.25
C LEU A 83 0.92 -6.94 4.74
N LEU A 84 1.24 -8.23 4.61
CA LEU A 84 0.39 -9.32 5.12
C LEU A 84 0.25 -9.25 6.65
N PHE A 85 1.34 -8.95 7.39
CA PHE A 85 1.28 -8.75 8.84
C PHE A 85 0.44 -7.54 9.24
N VAL A 86 0.49 -6.44 8.49
CA VAL A 86 -0.42 -5.29 8.68
C VAL A 86 -1.89 -5.73 8.58
N GLY A 87 -2.21 -6.55 7.58
CA GLY A 87 -3.57 -7.10 7.42
C GLY A 87 -3.96 -8.14 8.48
N ALA A 88 -2.98 -8.89 9.01
CA ALA A 88 -3.21 -9.90 10.04
C ALA A 88 -3.38 -9.31 11.45
N THR A 89 -2.96 -8.06 11.67
CA THR A 89 -3.09 -7.35 12.95
C THR A 89 -4.07 -6.15 12.85
N PRO A 90 -5.32 -6.34 12.37
CA PRO A 90 -6.25 -5.24 12.17
C PRO A 90 -6.72 -4.63 13.50
N THR A 91 -6.63 -5.38 14.59
CA THR A 91 -6.99 -4.97 15.96
C THR A 91 -5.84 -4.31 16.73
N PHE A 92 -4.92 -3.66 16.01
CA PHE A 92 -3.67 -3.10 16.56
C PHE A 92 -3.85 -2.13 17.72
N ARG A 93 -5.05 -1.55 17.93
CA ARG A 93 -5.33 -0.68 19.08
C ARG A 93 -5.75 -1.43 20.34
N ASP A 94 -6.08 -2.72 20.24
CA ASP A 94 -6.66 -3.49 21.32
C ASP A 94 -5.57 -4.08 22.24
N SER A 95 -4.32 -4.16 21.76
CA SER A 95 -3.18 -4.71 22.49
C SER A 95 -1.89 -3.96 22.14
N GLU A 96 -1.04 -3.73 23.11
CA GLU A 96 0.27 -3.08 22.92
C GLU A 96 1.19 -3.93 22.01
N MET A 97 1.11 -5.25 22.11
CA MET A 97 1.89 -6.16 21.29
C MET A 97 1.43 -6.09 19.83
N ASP A 98 0.12 -6.11 19.57
CA ASP A 98 -0.44 -6.01 18.23
C ASP A 98 -0.08 -4.66 17.59
N SER A 99 -0.11 -3.57 18.38
CA SER A 99 0.32 -2.25 17.91
C SER A 99 1.77 -2.27 17.46
N LYS A 100 2.69 -2.81 18.27
CA LYS A 100 4.11 -2.90 17.92
C LYS A 100 4.36 -3.75 16.68
N ILE A 101 3.69 -4.90 16.57
CA ILE A 101 3.81 -5.78 15.40
C ILE A 101 3.31 -5.06 14.16
N HIS A 102 2.15 -4.41 14.25
CA HIS A 102 1.53 -3.66 13.16
C HIS A 102 2.45 -2.53 12.66
N ASP A 103 2.97 -1.72 13.58
CA ASP A 103 3.82 -0.57 13.25
C ASP A 103 5.14 -1.03 12.62
N VAL A 104 5.81 -2.04 13.20
CA VAL A 104 7.04 -2.60 12.65
C VAL A 104 6.81 -3.18 11.25
N ALA A 105 5.71 -3.91 11.07
CA ALA A 105 5.35 -4.49 9.77
C ALA A 105 5.07 -3.41 8.72
N ALA A 106 4.36 -2.34 9.09
CA ALA A 106 4.08 -1.21 8.21
C ALA A 106 5.37 -0.47 7.80
N TYR A 107 6.26 -0.18 8.74
CA TYR A 107 7.56 0.44 8.45
C TYR A 107 8.43 -0.46 7.56
N LEU A 108 8.53 -1.76 7.84
CA LEU A 108 9.28 -2.70 7.01
C LEU A 108 8.71 -2.75 5.59
N CYS A 109 7.40 -2.86 5.45
CA CYS A 109 6.74 -2.83 4.15
C CYS A 109 7.12 -1.58 3.36
N ALA A 110 6.97 -0.40 3.96
CA ALA A 110 7.25 0.88 3.31
C ALA A 110 8.73 1.04 2.93
N ILE A 111 9.65 0.77 3.86
CA ILE A 111 11.10 0.89 3.62
C ILE A 111 11.53 -0.05 2.50
N LEU A 112 11.09 -1.31 2.52
CA LEU A 112 11.48 -2.30 1.52
C LEU A 112 10.86 -2.00 0.15
N ALA A 113 9.66 -1.42 0.09
CA ALA A 113 9.07 -0.93 -1.16
C ALA A 113 9.88 0.23 -1.76
N VAL A 114 10.30 1.20 -0.92
CA VAL A 114 11.17 2.30 -1.36
C VAL A 114 12.51 1.76 -1.85
N LEU A 115 13.14 0.85 -1.11
CA LEU A 115 14.40 0.22 -1.52
C LEU A 115 14.25 -0.48 -2.86
N TRP A 116 13.15 -1.18 -3.10
CA TRP A 116 12.87 -1.81 -4.38
C TRP A 116 12.79 -0.76 -5.51
N ILE A 117 12.04 0.32 -5.32
CA ILE A 117 11.92 1.39 -6.32
C ILE A 117 13.29 1.96 -6.66
N VAL A 118 14.14 2.22 -5.65
CA VAL A 118 15.44 2.86 -5.83
C VAL A 118 16.51 1.92 -6.39
N LEU A 119 16.50 0.65 -5.99
CA LEU A 119 17.57 -0.31 -6.31
C LEU A 119 17.26 -1.20 -7.52
N VAL A 120 15.98 -1.43 -7.82
CA VAL A 120 15.55 -2.32 -8.91
C VAL A 120 15.09 -1.54 -10.13
N THR A 121 14.45 -0.39 -9.93
CA THR A 121 13.93 0.39 -11.05
C THR A 121 14.77 1.66 -11.29
N PRO A 122 14.88 2.15 -12.55
CA PRO A 122 15.50 3.45 -12.82
C PRO A 122 14.56 4.64 -12.51
N TYR A 123 13.38 4.37 -11.93
CA TYR A 123 12.28 5.35 -11.81
C TYR A 123 12.12 5.92 -10.40
N TRP A 124 13.19 6.04 -9.61
CA TRP A 124 13.18 6.62 -8.26
C TRP A 124 12.48 8.00 -8.19
N TYR A 125 12.52 8.78 -9.26
CA TYR A 125 11.85 10.09 -9.35
C TYR A 125 10.31 9.98 -9.29
N ILE A 126 9.72 8.82 -9.64
CA ILE A 126 8.28 8.58 -9.48
C ILE A 126 7.88 8.75 -8.02
N LEU A 127 8.70 8.24 -7.08
CA LEU A 127 8.48 8.42 -5.66
C LEU A 127 8.38 9.90 -5.27
N LEU A 128 9.28 10.74 -5.77
CA LEU A 128 9.27 12.18 -5.50
C LEU A 128 8.03 12.85 -6.09
N ILE A 129 7.68 12.55 -7.33
CA ILE A 129 6.50 13.12 -8.00
C ILE A 129 5.23 12.76 -7.24
N VAL A 130 5.06 11.48 -6.89
CA VAL A 130 3.88 11.01 -6.14
C VAL A 130 3.81 11.66 -4.75
N CYS A 131 4.94 11.75 -4.03
CA CYS A 131 4.98 12.43 -2.74
C CYS A 131 4.59 13.91 -2.84
N ILE A 132 5.03 14.62 -3.88
CA ILE A 132 4.65 16.02 -4.12
C ILE A 132 3.14 16.13 -4.38
N VAL A 133 2.60 15.28 -5.28
CA VAL A 133 1.15 15.29 -5.62
C VAL A 133 0.31 14.98 -4.39
N VAL A 134 0.64 13.91 -3.66
CA VAL A 134 -0.09 13.50 -2.46
C VAL A 134 0.02 14.56 -1.36
N GLY A 135 1.20 15.16 -1.18
CA GLY A 135 1.41 16.25 -0.24
C GLY A 135 0.59 17.49 -0.58
N ALA A 136 0.50 17.85 -1.87
CA ALA A 136 -0.33 18.94 -2.35
C ALA A 136 -1.82 18.67 -2.09
N LEU A 137 -2.31 17.44 -2.35
CA LEU A 137 -3.68 17.03 -2.05
C LEU A 137 -3.98 17.13 -0.56
N ALA A 138 -3.09 16.66 0.29
CA ALA A 138 -3.23 16.73 1.74
C ALA A 138 -3.26 18.18 2.26
N TYR A 139 -2.50 19.06 1.62
CA TYR A 139 -2.49 20.49 1.93
C TYR A 139 -3.80 21.18 1.49
N VAL A 140 -4.24 20.96 0.24
CA VAL A 140 -5.48 21.55 -0.31
C VAL A 140 -6.71 21.07 0.48
N THR A 141 -6.76 19.81 0.85
CA THR A 141 -7.86 19.24 1.66
C THR A 141 -7.77 19.63 3.15
N LYS A 142 -6.70 20.32 3.58
CA LYS A 142 -6.42 20.71 4.98
C LYS A 142 -6.38 19.53 5.96
N THR A 143 -6.12 18.31 5.46
CA THR A 143 -6.14 17.08 6.26
C THR A 143 -4.73 16.61 6.66
N TRP A 144 -3.67 17.32 6.28
CA TRP A 144 -2.30 16.93 6.60
C TRP A 144 -2.09 16.71 8.11
N LYS A 145 -2.56 17.64 8.95
CA LYS A 145 -2.34 17.55 10.40
C LYS A 145 -3.06 16.38 11.07
N THR A 146 -4.19 15.97 10.54
CA THR A 146 -5.04 14.92 11.12
C THR A 146 -4.80 13.54 10.51
N SER A 147 -4.31 13.49 9.28
CA SER A 147 -4.30 12.27 8.44
C SER A 147 -2.99 12.09 7.69
N HIS A 148 -1.86 12.59 8.23
CA HIS A 148 -0.56 12.50 7.55
C HIS A 148 -0.14 11.04 7.28
N ILE A 149 -0.45 10.11 8.20
CA ILE A 149 -0.16 8.68 8.01
C ILE A 149 -0.92 8.13 6.80
N PHE A 150 -2.22 8.43 6.70
CA PHE A 150 -3.02 8.03 5.54
C PHE A 150 -2.40 8.50 4.22
N TRP A 151 -1.95 9.75 4.16
CA TRP A 151 -1.34 10.30 2.96
C TRP A 151 0.01 9.65 2.63
N LEU A 152 0.83 9.35 3.64
CA LEU A 152 2.09 8.63 3.47
C LEU A 152 1.88 7.20 2.97
N GLU A 153 0.94 6.46 3.55
CA GLU A 153 0.57 5.10 3.11
C GLU A 153 0.12 5.11 1.65
N ASN A 154 -0.73 6.07 1.27
CA ASN A 154 -1.16 6.23 -0.13
C ASN A 154 0.00 6.59 -1.06
N ALA A 155 0.89 7.50 -0.65
CA ALA A 155 2.06 7.87 -1.45
C ALA A 155 2.94 6.66 -1.73
N MET A 156 3.19 5.81 -0.72
CA MET A 156 3.97 4.59 -0.86
C MET A 156 3.32 3.59 -1.81
N LEU A 157 2.03 3.31 -1.66
CA LEU A 157 1.30 2.37 -2.51
C LEU A 157 1.23 2.84 -3.96
N PHE A 158 0.85 4.11 -4.20
CA PHE A 158 0.81 4.64 -5.57
C PHE A 158 2.18 4.72 -6.22
N SER A 159 3.23 5.09 -5.48
CA SER A 159 4.61 5.08 -5.99
C SER A 159 5.01 3.68 -6.44
N THR A 160 4.69 2.66 -5.63
CA THR A 160 4.98 1.27 -5.96
C THR A 160 4.22 0.81 -7.20
N PHE A 161 2.90 1.06 -7.28
CA PHE A 161 2.09 0.69 -8.45
C PHE A 161 2.59 1.35 -9.73
N ILE A 162 2.84 2.66 -9.70
CA ILE A 162 3.28 3.39 -10.89
C ILE A 162 4.67 2.94 -11.32
N SER A 163 5.59 2.70 -10.37
CA SER A 163 6.93 2.18 -10.68
C SER A 163 6.88 0.77 -11.26
N MET A 164 5.99 -0.10 -10.78
CA MET A 164 5.79 -1.44 -11.35
C MET A 164 5.26 -1.37 -12.79
N ILE A 165 4.28 -0.49 -13.06
CA ILE A 165 3.74 -0.28 -14.41
C ILE A 165 4.83 0.23 -15.34
N ALA A 166 5.54 1.31 -14.95
CA ALA A 166 6.60 1.90 -15.75
C ALA A 166 7.72 0.90 -16.06
N TYR A 167 8.10 0.10 -15.07
CA TYR A 167 9.14 -0.92 -15.24
C TYR A 167 8.69 -2.05 -16.16
N PHE A 168 7.42 -2.49 -16.04
CA PHE A 168 6.84 -3.50 -16.95
C PHE A 168 6.82 -3.00 -18.40
N GLU A 169 6.31 -1.80 -18.64
CA GLU A 169 6.15 -1.23 -19.98
C GLU A 169 7.50 -1.11 -20.73
N THR A 170 8.57 -0.87 -20.00
CA THR A 170 9.90 -0.67 -20.61
C THR A 170 10.75 -1.93 -20.73
N HIS A 171 10.51 -2.96 -19.92
CA HIS A 171 11.39 -4.13 -19.86
C HIS A 171 10.72 -5.44 -20.29
N PHE A 172 9.39 -5.49 -20.34
CA PHE A 172 8.64 -6.73 -20.60
C PHE A 172 7.66 -6.64 -21.77
N LYS A 173 7.50 -5.45 -22.37
CA LYS A 173 6.58 -5.22 -23.48
C LYS A 173 7.30 -5.16 -24.84
N VAL A 174 8.43 -5.87 -24.96
CA VAL A 174 9.13 -6.03 -26.25
C VAL A 174 8.57 -7.20 -27.01
#